data_74a6d4142900d7c74eb9b8b7720930cf
#
_entry.id   74a6d4142900d7c74eb9b8b7720930cf
#
_cell.length_a   1.000
_cell.length_b   1.000
_cell.length_c   1.000
_cell.angle_alpha   90.00
_cell.angle_beta   90.00
_cell.angle_gamma   90.00
#
_symmetry.space_group_name_H-M   'P 1'
#
loop_
_entity.id
_entity.type
_entity.pdbx_description
1 polymer ?
#
loop_
_entity_poly.entity_id
_entity_poly.type
_entity_poly.pdbx_seq_one_letter_code
_entity_poly.pdbx_strand_id
1 'polypeptide(L)'
;QARYDMSRAKEKVRLSKKGEQPGFMGLGTFEVDVYYNEIKKRMINIKSKLVKSGKQRKLHRQARKRLGFKTISLAGYTSAGKTTLFNALTGEHREKNDELFTTLSTTVRRVMINREIALISDTVGFISRLPAYMIEAFKSTLEELLYTDVIIFVIDASDNLDELRKKFKSCYTTLNEIGVESNKLVFALNKSELLDDDEILDIVDYLELNGSKKWIDISAVTGKNM
;
A
#
# COMPACT_ATOMS: atom_id res chain seq x y z
N GLN A 1 1.42 -12.87 -12.77
CA GLN A 1 0.70 -14.07 -13.22
C GLN A 1 0.67 -14.13 -14.76
N ALA A 2 0.05 -13.17 -15.49
CA ALA A 2 -0.06 -13.21 -16.96
C ALA A 2 1.28 -13.30 -17.70
N ARG A 3 2.37 -12.68 -17.23
CA ARG A 3 3.72 -12.81 -17.79
C ARG A 3 4.29 -14.21 -17.57
N TYR A 4 4.04 -14.80 -16.40
CA TYR A 4 4.47 -16.15 -16.07
C TYR A 4 3.74 -17.16 -16.94
N ASP A 5 2.42 -17.04 -17.07
CA ASP A 5 1.58 -17.89 -17.91
C ASP A 5 1.98 -17.80 -19.38
N MET A 6 2.34 -16.61 -19.87
CA MET A 6 2.82 -16.37 -21.22
C MET A 6 4.21 -17.00 -21.47
N SER A 7 5.11 -16.95 -20.48
CA SER A 7 6.42 -17.59 -20.55
C SER A 7 6.27 -19.11 -20.63
N ARG A 8 5.40 -19.68 -19.80
CA ARG A 8 5.10 -21.13 -19.76
C ARG A 8 4.42 -21.61 -21.03
N ALA A 9 3.52 -20.81 -21.61
CA ALA A 9 2.90 -21.11 -22.91
C ALA A 9 3.94 -21.13 -24.05
N LYS A 10 4.87 -20.16 -24.09
CA LYS A 10 5.98 -20.13 -25.07
C LYS A 10 6.89 -21.35 -24.94
N GLU A 11 7.18 -21.78 -23.72
CA GLU A 11 8.03 -22.94 -23.46
C GLU A 11 7.35 -24.24 -23.90
N LYS A 12 6.04 -24.38 -23.64
CA LYS A 12 5.24 -25.52 -24.16
C LYS A 12 5.23 -25.56 -25.68
N VAL A 13 5.04 -24.42 -26.36
CA VAL A 13 5.12 -24.35 -27.85
C VAL A 13 6.51 -24.75 -28.36
N ARG A 14 7.58 -24.31 -27.66
CA ARG A 14 8.97 -24.67 -28.05
C ARG A 14 9.28 -26.11 -27.83
N LEU A 15 8.73 -26.77 -26.81
CA LEU A 15 8.87 -28.19 -26.53
C LEU A 15 8.07 -29.02 -27.50
N SER A 16 6.84 -28.62 -27.88
CA SER A 16 6.04 -29.34 -28.88
C SER A 16 6.69 -29.31 -30.28
N LYS A 17 7.30 -28.17 -30.67
CA LYS A 17 8.05 -28.09 -31.94
C LYS A 17 9.32 -28.93 -32.02
N LYS A 18 9.89 -29.39 -30.90
CA LYS A 18 11.10 -30.23 -30.88
C LYS A 18 10.82 -31.72 -31.08
N GLY A 19 9.56 -32.17 -30.99
CA GLY A 19 9.18 -33.58 -31.05
C GLY A 19 8.30 -33.98 -32.24
N GLU A 20 7.91 -33.04 -33.12
CA GLU A 20 6.98 -33.35 -34.22
C GLU A 20 7.72 -33.66 -35.52
N GLN A 21 7.42 -34.85 -36.09
CA GLN A 21 7.78 -35.17 -37.47
C GLN A 21 7.07 -34.23 -38.45
N PRO A 22 7.70 -33.85 -39.58
CA PRO A 22 7.08 -32.99 -40.58
C PRO A 22 5.82 -33.64 -41.15
N GLY A 23 4.64 -33.15 -40.82
CA GLY A 23 3.36 -33.63 -41.37
C GLY A 23 2.19 -33.68 -40.38
N PHE A 24 2.41 -33.60 -39.10
CA PHE A 24 1.34 -33.58 -38.09
C PHE A 24 1.22 -32.22 -37.41
N MET A 25 0.44 -31.32 -37.99
CA MET A 25 -0.06 -30.16 -37.28
C MET A 25 -1.10 -30.65 -36.27
N GLY A 26 -0.65 -31.11 -35.10
CA GLY A 26 -1.51 -31.59 -34.03
C GLY A 26 -2.39 -30.47 -33.50
N LEU A 27 -3.64 -30.80 -33.11
CA LEU A 27 -4.60 -29.96 -32.44
C LEU A 27 -4.01 -29.15 -31.26
N GLY A 28 -2.95 -29.67 -30.63
CA GLY A 28 -2.27 -29.03 -29.50
C GLY A 28 -1.54 -27.72 -29.79
N THR A 29 -0.97 -27.55 -31.00
CA THR A 29 -0.30 -26.27 -31.35
C THR A 29 -1.31 -25.18 -31.60
N PHE A 30 -2.44 -25.48 -32.20
CA PHE A 30 -3.54 -24.53 -32.39
C PHE A 30 -4.15 -24.05 -31.07
N GLU A 31 -4.40 -24.95 -30.12
CA GLU A 31 -4.89 -24.61 -28.80
C GLU A 31 -3.92 -23.71 -28.02
N VAL A 32 -2.62 -23.99 -28.09
CA VAL A 32 -1.61 -23.16 -27.42
C VAL A 32 -1.53 -21.77 -28.03
N ASP A 33 -1.64 -21.65 -29.36
CA ASP A 33 -1.65 -20.35 -30.06
C ASP A 33 -2.93 -19.54 -29.73
N VAL A 34 -4.08 -20.20 -29.66
CA VAL A 34 -5.33 -19.57 -29.23
C VAL A 34 -5.21 -19.05 -27.79
N TYR A 35 -4.72 -19.88 -26.88
CA TYR A 35 -4.50 -19.52 -25.48
C TYR A 35 -3.50 -18.37 -25.32
N TYR A 36 -2.39 -18.42 -26.08
CA TYR A 36 -1.40 -17.35 -26.10
C TYR A 36 -2.00 -16.02 -26.57
N ASN A 37 -2.79 -16.04 -27.64
CA ASN A 37 -3.46 -14.86 -28.18
C ASN A 37 -4.49 -14.30 -27.20
N GLU A 38 -5.21 -15.17 -26.49
CA GLU A 38 -6.17 -14.75 -25.45
C GLU A 38 -5.46 -14.04 -24.28
N ILE A 39 -4.37 -14.62 -23.77
CA ILE A 39 -3.55 -13.98 -22.72
C ILE A 39 -3.04 -12.61 -23.20
N LYS A 40 -2.55 -12.55 -24.44
CA LYS A 40 -2.06 -11.28 -25.01
C LYS A 40 -3.16 -10.22 -25.07
N LYS A 41 -4.37 -10.59 -25.51
CA LYS A 41 -5.54 -9.69 -25.52
C LYS A 41 -5.90 -9.22 -24.10
N ARG A 42 -5.93 -10.15 -23.14
CA ARG A 42 -6.18 -9.81 -21.72
C ARG A 42 -5.13 -8.84 -21.18
N MET A 43 -3.85 -9.06 -21.46
CA MET A 43 -2.76 -8.15 -21.05
C MET A 43 -2.95 -6.73 -21.64
N ILE A 44 -3.27 -6.62 -22.93
CA ILE A 44 -3.50 -5.33 -23.59
C ILE A 44 -4.68 -4.62 -22.93
N ASN A 45 -5.76 -5.35 -22.67
CA ASN A 45 -6.95 -4.81 -22.03
C ASN A 45 -6.68 -4.31 -20.59
N ILE A 46 -5.93 -5.10 -19.80
CA ILE A 46 -5.50 -4.69 -18.45
C ILE A 46 -4.62 -3.43 -18.52
N LYS A 47 -3.63 -3.39 -19.41
CA LYS A 47 -2.80 -2.19 -19.61
C LYS A 47 -3.62 -0.95 -19.94
N SER A 48 -4.59 -1.09 -20.86
CA SER A 48 -5.51 0.01 -21.22
C SER A 48 -6.33 0.49 -20.01
N LYS A 49 -6.88 -0.43 -19.21
CA LYS A 49 -7.61 -0.10 -17.98
C LYS A 49 -6.72 0.62 -16.96
N LEU A 50 -5.48 0.18 -16.78
CA LEU A 50 -4.52 0.84 -15.87
C LEU A 50 -4.22 2.28 -16.30
N VAL A 51 -4.00 2.51 -17.58
CA VAL A 51 -3.77 3.86 -18.13
C VAL A 51 -4.99 4.76 -17.89
N LYS A 52 -6.21 4.27 -18.17
CA LYS A 52 -7.45 5.02 -17.93
C LYS A 52 -7.61 5.35 -16.44
N SER A 53 -7.41 4.37 -15.56
CA SER A 53 -7.47 4.57 -14.10
C SER A 53 -6.44 5.59 -13.62
N GLY A 54 -5.21 5.57 -14.16
CA GLY A 54 -4.18 6.58 -13.86
C GLY A 54 -4.61 7.99 -14.25
N LYS A 55 -5.21 8.17 -15.44
CA LYS A 55 -5.76 9.46 -15.88
C LYS A 55 -6.88 9.95 -14.95
N GLN A 56 -7.81 9.09 -14.58
CA GLN A 56 -8.90 9.45 -13.67
C GLN A 56 -8.35 9.87 -12.29
N ARG A 57 -7.39 9.13 -11.71
CA ARG A 57 -6.74 9.52 -10.44
C ARG A 57 -6.10 10.91 -10.55
N LYS A 58 -5.40 11.21 -11.65
CA LYS A 58 -4.81 12.54 -11.88
C LYS A 58 -5.88 13.65 -11.89
N LEU A 59 -7.01 13.43 -12.57
CA LEU A 59 -8.12 14.38 -12.61
C LEU A 59 -8.74 14.60 -11.21
N HIS A 60 -8.96 13.52 -10.44
CA HIS A 60 -9.46 13.61 -9.07
C HIS A 60 -8.49 14.36 -8.15
N ARG A 61 -7.18 14.14 -8.28
CA ARG A 61 -6.16 14.90 -7.53
C ARG A 61 -6.21 16.40 -7.86
N GLN A 62 -6.29 16.74 -9.15
CA GLN A 62 -6.40 18.13 -9.57
C GLN A 62 -7.68 18.81 -9.04
N ALA A 63 -8.81 18.10 -9.05
CA ALA A 63 -10.06 18.60 -8.50
C ALA A 63 -9.95 18.82 -6.97
N ARG A 64 -9.38 17.88 -6.22
CA ARG A 64 -9.11 18.03 -4.77
C ARG A 64 -8.25 19.26 -4.48
N LYS A 65 -7.16 19.44 -5.24
CA LYS A 65 -6.27 20.60 -5.08
C LYS A 65 -6.95 21.91 -5.40
N ARG A 66 -7.79 21.98 -6.44
CA ARG A 66 -8.57 23.18 -6.80
C ARG A 66 -9.59 23.56 -5.72
N LEU A 67 -10.16 22.56 -5.06
CA LEU A 67 -11.11 22.76 -3.94
C LEU A 67 -10.41 23.09 -2.62
N GLY A 68 -9.07 23.12 -2.58
CA GLY A 68 -8.30 23.46 -1.39
C GLY A 68 -8.30 22.37 -0.31
N PHE A 69 -8.79 21.16 -0.59
CA PHE A 69 -8.82 20.09 0.40
C PHE A 69 -7.40 19.61 0.73
N LYS A 70 -7.11 19.61 2.03
CA LYS A 70 -5.93 18.94 2.57
C LYS A 70 -6.11 17.43 2.50
N THR A 71 -5.04 16.70 2.19
CA THR A 71 -5.06 15.26 2.03
C THR A 71 -4.12 14.60 3.03
N ILE A 72 -4.63 13.59 3.73
CA ILE A 72 -3.92 12.82 4.74
C ILE A 72 -3.95 11.36 4.30
N SER A 73 -2.82 10.67 4.34
CA SER A 73 -2.76 9.23 4.08
C SER A 73 -2.21 8.49 5.29
N LEU A 74 -2.79 7.35 5.59
CA LEU A 74 -2.25 6.45 6.60
C LEU A 74 -1.26 5.50 5.93
N ALA A 75 -0.08 5.38 6.48
CA ALA A 75 0.94 4.41 6.06
C ALA A 75 1.43 3.63 7.28
N GLY A 76 2.03 2.47 7.09
CA GLY A 76 2.58 1.67 8.18
C GLY A 76 2.45 0.18 7.91
N TYR A 77 3.05 -0.61 8.79
CA TYR A 77 3.08 -2.06 8.64
C TYR A 77 1.68 -2.68 8.79
N THR A 78 1.49 -3.91 8.29
CA THR A 78 0.25 -4.65 8.54
C THR A 78 0.03 -4.79 10.06
N SER A 79 -1.23 -4.77 10.48
CA SER A 79 -1.62 -4.88 11.91
C SER A 79 -1.16 -3.74 12.83
N ALA A 80 -0.54 -2.67 12.31
CA ALA A 80 -0.20 -1.48 13.12
C ALA A 80 -1.43 -0.65 13.58
N GLY A 81 -2.63 -1.04 13.15
CA GLY A 81 -3.87 -0.36 13.56
C GLY A 81 -4.34 0.77 12.64
N LYS A 82 -3.85 0.84 11.38
CA LYS A 82 -4.27 1.86 10.39
C LYS A 82 -5.77 1.92 10.18
N THR A 83 -6.41 0.78 9.92
CA THR A 83 -7.86 0.71 9.69
C THR A 83 -8.64 1.05 10.97
N THR A 84 -8.12 0.71 12.14
CA THR A 84 -8.70 1.12 13.42
C THR A 84 -8.64 2.63 13.58
N LEU A 85 -7.48 3.24 13.32
CA LEU A 85 -7.29 4.69 13.34
C LEU A 85 -8.19 5.39 12.31
N PHE A 86 -8.27 4.82 11.09
CA PHE A 86 -9.16 5.35 10.05
C PHE A 86 -10.62 5.35 10.50
N ASN A 87 -11.11 4.23 11.07
CA ASN A 87 -12.48 4.13 11.58
C ASN A 87 -12.74 5.14 12.70
N ALA A 88 -11.81 5.27 13.62
CA ALA A 88 -11.94 6.21 14.74
C ALA A 88 -12.00 7.67 14.26
N LEU A 89 -11.18 8.05 13.28
CA LEU A 89 -11.15 9.40 12.71
C LEU A 89 -12.34 9.72 11.79
N THR A 90 -12.92 8.71 11.14
CA THR A 90 -14.01 8.91 10.17
C THR A 90 -15.40 8.60 10.73
N GLY A 91 -15.48 7.97 11.90
CA GLY A 91 -16.73 7.46 12.47
C GLY A 91 -17.28 6.23 11.73
N GLU A 92 -16.47 5.56 10.90
CA GLU A 92 -16.88 4.35 10.18
C GLU A 92 -16.63 3.08 11.01
N HIS A 93 -17.44 2.06 10.76
CA HIS A 93 -17.28 0.71 11.34
C HIS A 93 -16.92 -0.27 10.22
N ARG A 94 -15.65 -0.26 9.81
CA ARG A 94 -15.15 -1.28 8.88
C ARG A 94 -14.75 -2.52 9.65
N GLU A 95 -15.05 -3.68 9.08
CA GLU A 95 -14.57 -4.94 9.62
C GLU A 95 -13.06 -4.94 9.71
N LYS A 96 -12.58 -5.28 10.90
CA LYS A 96 -11.16 -5.48 11.18
C LYS A 96 -10.91 -6.96 10.90
N ASN A 97 -10.34 -7.28 9.76
CA ASN A 97 -9.85 -8.62 9.52
C ASN A 97 -8.36 -8.63 9.85
N ASP A 98 -7.93 -9.60 10.63
CA ASP A 98 -6.51 -9.83 10.94
C ASP A 98 -5.74 -10.44 9.75
N GLU A 99 -6.38 -10.50 8.56
CA GLU A 99 -5.76 -10.97 7.34
C GLU A 99 -4.76 -9.97 6.79
N LEU A 100 -3.67 -10.49 6.23
CA LEU A 100 -2.70 -9.69 5.49
C LEU A 100 -3.41 -8.99 4.32
N PHE A 101 -3.21 -7.66 4.18
CA PHE A 101 -3.84 -6.84 3.14
C PHE A 101 -5.35 -6.63 3.29
N THR A 102 -5.82 -6.39 4.51
CA THR A 102 -7.24 -6.03 4.79
C THR A 102 -7.74 -4.89 3.90
N THR A 103 -6.87 -3.94 3.55
CA THR A 103 -7.17 -2.85 2.63
C THR A 103 -6.39 -3.03 1.33
N LEU A 104 -7.04 -3.59 0.30
CA LEU A 104 -6.44 -3.76 -1.04
C LEU A 104 -6.66 -2.55 -1.95
N SER A 105 -7.68 -1.74 -1.68
CA SER A 105 -8.03 -0.53 -2.43
C SER A 105 -8.02 0.69 -1.52
N THR A 106 -7.41 1.78 -1.97
CA THR A 106 -7.40 3.05 -1.23
C THR A 106 -8.83 3.54 -1.01
N THR A 107 -9.21 3.74 0.23
CA THR A 107 -10.48 4.35 0.59
C THR A 107 -10.26 5.77 1.07
N VAL A 108 -11.04 6.70 0.54
CA VAL A 108 -10.95 8.12 0.90
C VAL A 108 -12.24 8.58 1.58
N ARG A 109 -12.10 9.29 2.70
CA ARG A 109 -13.21 9.89 3.46
C ARG A 109 -12.93 11.32 3.82
N ARG A 110 -14.01 12.06 4.05
CA ARG A 110 -13.94 13.43 4.58
C ARG A 110 -13.89 13.38 6.10
N VAL A 111 -12.99 14.17 6.67
CA VAL A 111 -12.91 14.41 8.11
C VAL A 111 -12.90 15.90 8.36
N MET A 112 -13.44 16.33 9.51
CA MET A 112 -13.40 17.72 9.93
C MET A 112 -12.28 17.89 10.95
N ILE A 113 -11.31 18.74 10.63
CA ILE A 113 -10.19 19.08 11.51
C ILE A 113 -10.20 20.58 11.67
N ASN A 114 -10.38 21.08 12.89
CA ASN A 114 -10.41 22.52 13.20
C ASN A 114 -11.37 23.33 12.29
N ARG A 115 -12.55 22.79 11.97
CA ARG A 115 -13.56 23.36 11.07
C ARG A 115 -13.16 23.40 9.58
N GLU A 116 -12.03 22.80 9.23
CA GLU A 116 -11.63 22.62 7.83
C GLU A 116 -11.89 21.17 7.39
N ILE A 117 -12.22 21.00 6.11
CA ILE A 117 -12.43 19.68 5.53
C ILE A 117 -11.08 19.15 5.06
N ALA A 118 -10.69 17.99 5.59
CA ALA A 118 -9.58 17.20 5.10
C ALA A 118 -10.08 15.89 4.51
N LEU A 119 -9.30 15.31 3.62
CA LEU A 119 -9.54 13.98 3.07
C LEU A 119 -8.51 13.02 3.66
N ILE A 120 -9.00 12.00 4.36
CA ILE A 120 -8.15 10.94 4.88
C ILE A 120 -8.29 9.69 4.00
N SER A 121 -7.16 9.04 3.74
CA SER A 121 -7.12 7.79 2.97
C SER A 121 -6.45 6.68 3.77
N ASP A 122 -7.13 5.53 3.84
CA ASP A 122 -6.50 4.28 4.29
C ASP A 122 -5.79 3.62 3.12
N THR A 123 -4.55 3.21 3.32
CA THR A 123 -3.74 2.57 2.29
C THR A 123 -3.41 1.12 2.63
N VAL A 124 -2.87 0.41 1.65
CA VAL A 124 -2.39 -0.97 1.84
C VAL A 124 -1.31 -1.01 2.92
N GLY A 125 -1.42 -1.94 3.86
CA GLY A 125 -0.38 -2.19 4.86
C GLY A 125 0.90 -2.72 4.23
N PHE A 126 2.05 -2.20 4.67
CA PHE A 126 3.34 -2.75 4.29
C PHE A 126 3.56 -4.11 4.96
N ILE A 127 4.28 -4.98 4.28
CA ILE A 127 4.79 -6.25 4.81
C ILE A 127 6.30 -6.31 4.67
N SER A 128 6.96 -7.09 5.52
CA SER A 128 8.39 -7.34 5.40
C SER A 128 8.71 -7.99 4.06
N ARG A 129 9.70 -7.44 3.35
CA ARG A 129 10.18 -7.97 2.08
C ARG A 129 9.08 -8.11 1.02
N LEU A 130 8.40 -6.98 0.71
CA LEU A 130 7.53 -6.94 -0.47
C LEU A 130 8.36 -7.37 -1.70
N PRO A 131 8.01 -8.49 -2.36
CA PRO A 131 8.70 -8.89 -3.59
C PRO A 131 8.60 -7.77 -4.64
N ALA A 132 9.64 -7.58 -5.44
CA ALA A 132 9.70 -6.49 -6.44
C ALA A 132 8.47 -6.46 -7.37
N TYR A 133 7.92 -7.64 -7.73
CA TYR A 133 6.71 -7.72 -8.55
C TYR A 133 5.45 -7.23 -7.83
N MET A 134 5.39 -7.33 -6.50
CA MET A 134 4.29 -6.77 -5.70
C MET A 134 4.43 -5.26 -5.54
N ILE A 135 5.65 -4.74 -5.39
CA ILE A 135 5.90 -3.28 -5.40
C ILE A 135 5.38 -2.69 -6.71
N GLU A 136 5.66 -3.33 -7.86
CA GLU A 136 5.15 -2.89 -9.17
C GLU A 136 3.61 -2.95 -9.23
N ALA A 137 3.00 -3.99 -8.65
CA ALA A 137 1.55 -4.13 -8.59
C ALA A 137 0.88 -3.06 -7.69
N PHE A 138 1.48 -2.75 -6.54
CA PHE A 138 0.99 -1.74 -5.61
C PHE A 138 1.46 -0.33 -5.92
N LYS A 139 2.38 -0.15 -6.86
CA LYS A 139 2.93 1.15 -7.23
C LYS A 139 1.84 2.21 -7.44
N SER A 140 0.74 1.86 -8.08
CA SER A 140 -0.35 2.79 -8.33
C SER A 140 -1.12 3.21 -7.06
N THR A 141 -1.13 2.38 -6.03
CA THR A 141 -1.75 2.67 -4.73
C THR A 141 -0.76 3.45 -3.85
N LEU A 142 0.51 3.09 -3.89
CA LEU A 142 1.57 3.76 -3.18
C LEU A 142 1.88 5.15 -3.76
N GLU A 143 1.69 5.34 -5.07
CA GLU A 143 1.81 6.66 -5.72
C GLU A 143 0.85 7.71 -5.13
N GLU A 144 -0.28 7.32 -4.53
CA GLU A 144 -1.15 8.28 -3.85
C GLU A 144 -0.44 8.95 -2.67
N LEU A 145 0.47 8.25 -1.98
CA LEU A 145 1.27 8.80 -0.89
C LEU A 145 2.15 9.99 -1.33
N LEU A 146 2.67 9.96 -2.56
CA LEU A 146 3.48 11.05 -3.11
C LEU A 146 2.72 12.38 -3.21
N TYR A 147 1.42 12.28 -3.46
CA TYR A 147 0.56 13.44 -3.71
C TYR A 147 -0.22 13.89 -2.48
N THR A 148 0.01 13.26 -1.35
CA THR A 148 -0.62 13.59 -0.07
C THR A 148 0.14 14.73 0.61
N ASP A 149 -0.59 15.61 1.31
CA ASP A 149 0.01 16.72 2.04
C ASP A 149 0.68 16.25 3.33
N VAL A 150 0.06 15.28 4.03
CA VAL A 150 0.58 14.68 5.27
C VAL A 150 0.40 13.17 5.23
N ILE A 151 1.41 12.45 5.70
CA ILE A 151 1.36 10.99 5.87
C ILE A 151 1.50 10.67 7.35
N ILE A 152 0.49 10.05 7.91
CA ILE A 152 0.55 9.51 9.26
C ILE A 152 1.14 8.11 9.15
N PHE A 153 2.37 7.97 9.62
CA PHE A 153 3.08 6.70 9.65
C PHE A 153 2.79 5.99 10.96
N VAL A 154 1.86 5.03 10.91
CA VAL A 154 1.34 4.31 12.09
C VAL A 154 2.30 3.17 12.43
N ILE A 155 2.78 3.18 13.66
CA ILE A 155 3.72 2.22 14.25
C ILE A 155 3.00 1.51 15.38
N ASP A 156 3.11 0.20 15.45
CA ASP A 156 2.64 -0.58 16.58
C ASP A 156 3.66 -0.48 17.73
N ALA A 157 3.37 0.33 18.71
CA ALA A 157 4.28 0.55 19.84
C ALA A 157 4.31 -0.66 20.80
N SER A 158 3.33 -1.55 20.73
CA SER A 158 3.29 -2.76 21.58
C SER A 158 4.20 -3.92 21.09
N ASP A 159 4.81 -3.78 19.91
CA ASP A 159 5.79 -4.73 19.41
C ASP A 159 7.07 -4.68 20.26
N ASN A 160 7.76 -5.82 20.39
CA ASN A 160 9.11 -5.77 20.97
C ASN A 160 10.07 -4.93 20.10
N LEU A 161 11.09 -4.35 20.70
CA LEU A 161 11.99 -3.38 20.04
C LEU A 161 12.62 -3.90 18.75
N ASP A 162 12.99 -5.19 18.68
CA ASP A 162 13.61 -5.77 17.48
C ASP A 162 12.62 -5.87 16.30
N GLU A 163 11.41 -6.34 16.57
CA GLU A 163 10.35 -6.42 15.56
C GLU A 163 9.89 -5.02 15.13
N LEU A 164 9.74 -4.11 16.08
CA LEU A 164 9.39 -2.72 15.86
C LEU A 164 10.40 -2.07 14.91
N ARG A 165 11.70 -2.23 15.17
CA ARG A 165 12.76 -1.69 14.30
C ARG A 165 12.76 -2.31 12.91
N LYS A 166 12.58 -3.62 12.81
CA LYS A 166 12.48 -4.31 11.50
C LYS A 166 11.30 -3.79 10.67
N LYS A 167 10.11 -3.72 11.29
CA LYS A 167 8.89 -3.23 10.65
C LYS A 167 9.02 -1.77 10.26
N PHE A 168 9.52 -0.92 11.16
CA PHE A 168 9.78 0.49 10.91
C PHE A 168 10.74 0.68 9.74
N LYS A 169 11.93 0.05 9.78
CA LYS A 169 12.95 0.16 8.73
C LYS A 169 12.43 -0.31 7.38
N SER A 170 11.70 -1.43 7.33
CA SER A 170 11.11 -1.94 6.09
C SER A 170 10.16 -0.94 5.45
N CYS A 171 9.23 -0.38 6.24
CA CYS A 171 8.27 0.60 5.76
C CYS A 171 8.94 1.91 5.36
N TYR A 172 9.84 2.42 6.20
CA TYR A 172 10.52 3.69 5.96
C TYR A 172 11.40 3.65 4.71
N THR A 173 12.13 2.54 4.51
CA THR A 173 12.92 2.32 3.28
C THR A 173 12.01 2.31 2.05
N THR A 174 10.87 1.59 2.11
CA THR A 174 9.94 1.56 0.98
C THR A 174 9.34 2.93 0.67
N LEU A 175 9.00 3.73 1.69
CA LEU A 175 8.51 5.10 1.49
C LEU A 175 9.57 5.98 0.80
N ASN A 176 10.83 5.86 1.21
CA ASN A 176 11.95 6.59 0.59
C ASN A 176 12.19 6.13 -0.86
N GLU A 177 12.15 4.82 -1.15
CA GLU A 177 12.30 4.27 -2.51
C GLU A 177 11.20 4.75 -3.46
N ILE A 178 9.99 4.96 -2.96
CA ILE A 178 8.88 5.55 -3.72
C ILE A 178 9.11 7.05 -3.94
N GLY A 179 9.93 7.71 -3.14
CA GLY A 179 10.22 9.15 -3.22
C GLY A 179 9.34 10.02 -2.32
N VAL A 180 8.84 9.47 -1.22
CA VAL A 180 8.10 10.25 -0.20
C VAL A 180 9.07 11.16 0.54
N GLU A 181 8.73 12.46 0.61
CA GLU A 181 9.50 13.44 1.35
C GLU A 181 9.31 13.27 2.86
N SER A 182 10.42 13.22 3.62
CA SER A 182 10.40 13.00 5.07
C SER A 182 9.66 14.10 5.84
N ASN A 183 9.61 15.33 5.31
CA ASN A 183 8.89 16.46 5.92
C ASN A 183 7.36 16.28 5.95
N LYS A 184 6.82 15.35 5.13
CA LYS A 184 5.39 14.99 5.11
C LYS A 184 5.03 13.93 6.14
N LEU A 185 6.02 13.28 6.75
CA LEU A 185 5.80 12.19 7.70
C LEU A 185 5.50 12.72 9.10
N VAL A 186 4.46 12.19 9.71
CA VAL A 186 4.15 12.29 11.14
C VAL A 186 4.09 10.87 11.69
N PHE A 187 4.90 10.56 12.67
CA PHE A 187 4.98 9.22 13.25
C PHE A 187 3.95 9.09 14.37
N ALA A 188 3.04 8.13 14.24
CA ALA A 188 2.02 7.83 15.24
C ALA A 188 2.37 6.49 15.92
N LEU A 189 2.80 6.56 17.17
CA LEU A 189 3.03 5.41 18.03
C LEU A 189 1.68 4.94 18.55
N ASN A 190 1.09 3.98 17.86
CA ASN A 190 -0.25 3.47 18.16
C ASN A 190 -0.18 2.33 19.20
N LYS A 191 -1.30 2.10 19.88
CA LYS A 191 -1.47 1.16 20.99
C LYS A 191 -0.75 1.63 22.26
N SER A 192 -0.57 2.95 22.41
CA SER A 192 0.09 3.56 23.55
C SER A 192 -0.67 3.34 24.88
N GLU A 193 -1.89 2.82 24.84
CA GLU A 193 -2.62 2.40 26.02
C GLU A 193 -2.05 1.15 26.70
N LEU A 194 -1.12 0.46 26.05
CA LEU A 194 -0.46 -0.74 26.55
C LEU A 194 0.91 -0.46 27.16
N LEU A 195 1.36 0.79 27.14
CA LEU A 195 2.71 1.21 27.53
C LEU A 195 2.64 2.37 28.51
N ASP A 196 3.69 2.52 29.31
CA ASP A 196 3.89 3.71 30.13
C ASP A 196 4.67 4.80 29.36
N ASP A 197 4.79 5.98 29.96
CA ASP A 197 5.42 7.14 29.29
C ASP A 197 6.93 6.94 29.09
N ASP A 198 7.61 6.21 29.98
CA ASP A 198 9.04 5.92 29.87
C ASP A 198 9.30 4.93 28.75
N GLU A 199 8.48 3.89 28.60
CA GLU A 199 8.55 2.93 27.49
C GLU A 199 8.33 3.63 26.12
N ILE A 200 7.42 4.60 26.07
CA ILE A 200 7.18 5.40 24.84
C ILE A 200 8.42 6.23 24.49
N LEU A 201 9.06 6.86 25.48
CA LEU A 201 10.28 7.64 25.28
C LEU A 201 11.45 6.75 24.83
N ASP A 202 11.60 5.56 25.38
CA ASP A 202 12.59 4.57 24.97
C ASP A 202 12.40 4.17 23.48
N ILE A 203 11.16 3.97 23.06
CA ILE A 203 10.83 3.69 21.64
C ILE A 203 11.20 4.87 20.75
N VAL A 204 10.90 6.08 21.17
CA VAL A 204 11.22 7.31 20.42
C VAL A 204 12.72 7.46 20.22
N ASP A 205 13.50 7.22 21.26
CA ASP A 205 14.97 7.25 21.21
C ASP A 205 15.51 6.12 20.34
N TYR A 206 14.99 4.90 20.51
CA TYR A 206 15.41 3.74 19.75
C TYR A 206 15.16 3.84 18.25
N LEU A 207 14.07 4.50 17.85
CA LEU A 207 13.74 4.77 16.45
C LEU A 207 14.34 6.09 15.91
N GLU A 208 15.11 6.79 16.74
CA GLU A 208 15.71 8.08 16.39
C GLU A 208 14.66 9.11 15.90
N LEU A 209 13.50 9.16 16.57
CA LEU A 209 12.43 10.09 16.25
C LEU A 209 12.59 11.46 16.89
N ASN A 210 13.54 11.62 17.81
CA ASN A 210 13.85 12.89 18.46
C ASN A 210 14.39 13.94 17.47
N GLY A 211 14.23 15.20 17.80
CA GLY A 211 14.73 16.33 17.01
C GLY A 211 13.75 16.83 15.97
N SER A 212 14.08 16.72 14.67
CA SER A 212 13.27 17.29 13.59
C SER A 212 12.07 16.45 13.15
N LYS A 213 11.94 15.22 13.64
CA LYS A 213 10.83 14.32 13.30
C LYS A 213 9.63 14.63 14.19
N LYS A 214 8.45 14.69 13.55
CA LYS A 214 7.18 14.88 14.27
C LYS A 214 6.62 13.53 14.68
N TRP A 215 6.40 13.32 15.97
CA TRP A 215 5.79 12.12 16.49
C TRP A 215 4.72 12.42 17.54
N ILE A 216 3.82 11.46 17.73
CA ILE A 216 2.76 11.50 18.73
C ILE A 216 2.43 10.06 19.15
N ASP A 217 2.20 9.83 20.43
CA ASP A 217 1.64 8.60 20.94
C ASP A 217 0.12 8.65 20.86
N ILE A 218 -0.48 7.62 20.33
CA ILE A 218 -1.94 7.53 20.14
C ILE A 218 -2.48 6.18 20.59
N SER A 219 -3.77 6.16 20.86
CA SER A 219 -4.54 4.92 20.92
C SER A 219 -5.75 5.00 20.00
N ALA A 220 -5.72 4.26 18.91
CA ALA A 220 -6.84 4.17 17.98
C ALA A 220 -8.06 3.44 18.57
N VAL A 221 -7.92 2.78 19.73
CA VAL A 221 -9.00 2.08 20.43
C VAL A 221 -9.64 2.98 21.47
N THR A 222 -8.85 3.67 22.30
CA THR A 222 -9.36 4.53 23.37
C THR A 222 -9.63 5.96 22.94
N GLY A 223 -9.05 6.40 21.82
CA GLY A 223 -9.11 7.77 21.34
C GLY A 223 -8.08 8.70 21.98
N LYS A 224 -7.06 8.17 22.70
CA LYS A 224 -5.99 8.98 23.28
C LYS A 224 -5.25 9.76 22.19
N ASN A 225 -5.13 11.08 22.36
CA ASN A 225 -4.38 12.00 21.49
C ASN A 225 -4.83 12.02 20.00
N MET A 226 -6.13 11.80 19.75
CA MET A 226 -6.68 11.81 18.39
C MET A 226 -7.46 13.08 18.06
#